data_63d9feae45727f58ff97f56c598d8ac7
#
_entry.id   63d9feae45727f58ff97f56c598d8ac7
#
_cell.length_a   1.000
_cell.length_b   1.000
_cell.length_c   1.000
_cell.angle_alpha   90.00
_cell.angle_beta   90.00
_cell.angle_gamma   90.00
#
_symmetry.space_group_name_H-M   'P 1'
#
loop_
_entity.id
_entity.type
_entity.pdbx_description
1 polymer ?
#
loop_
_entity_poly.entity_id
_entity_poly.type
_entity_poly.pdbx_seq_one_letter_code
_entity_poly.pdbx_strand_id
1 'polypeptide(L)'
;DDVFDFMLDLRSLNSGVDRRRDELFDEYLSLKHKKSSVRSLEDYEALKRLNTARSKTASEFTRRSLPAGLRERSNGESAFMYFKNKIEENALYLLDEPENSLSPEKQIELLQLIEDSARYFGCQFIIATHSAIMLSARNAKIYDFDSFPVGVCAWQDIPSVRCQYEFFRKHDAEFE
;
A
#
# COMPACT_ATOMS: atom_id res chain seq x y z
N ASP A 1 -15.67 -16.55 3.74
CA ASP A 1 -16.13 -15.17 3.94
C ASP A 1 -14.98 -14.25 4.41
N ASP A 2 -14.18 -14.64 5.42
CA ASP A 2 -13.13 -13.78 6.01
C ASP A 2 -12.01 -13.38 5.05
N VAL A 3 -11.73 -14.19 4.04
CA VAL A 3 -10.67 -13.95 3.04
C VAL A 3 -11.09 -12.89 2.02
N PHE A 4 -12.36 -12.93 1.61
CA PHE A 4 -12.91 -11.95 0.67
C PHE A 4 -13.04 -10.58 1.33
N ASP A 5 -13.40 -10.56 2.60
CA ASP A 5 -13.50 -9.34 3.42
C ASP A 5 -12.13 -8.71 3.64
N PHE A 6 -11.07 -9.52 3.83
CA PHE A 6 -9.70 -9.05 3.95
C PHE A 6 -9.22 -8.30 2.69
N MET A 7 -9.54 -8.81 1.49
CA MET A 7 -9.17 -8.18 0.23
C MET A 7 -9.99 -6.93 -0.09
N LEU A 8 -11.27 -6.93 0.27
CA LEU A 8 -12.15 -5.76 0.14
C LEU A 8 -11.70 -4.65 1.10
N ASP A 9 -11.27 -4.99 2.31
CA ASP A 9 -10.79 -4.03 3.30
C ASP A 9 -9.47 -3.34 2.88
N LEU A 10 -8.55 -4.02 2.21
CA LEU A 10 -7.34 -3.39 1.66
C LEU A 10 -7.67 -2.36 0.56
N ARG A 11 -8.57 -2.71 -0.36
CA ARG A 11 -9.06 -1.78 -1.38
C ARG A 11 -9.87 -0.63 -0.76
N SER A 12 -10.68 -0.91 0.27
CA SER A 12 -11.49 0.11 0.94
C SER A 12 -10.67 1.05 1.80
N LEU A 13 -9.59 0.58 2.44
CA LEU A 13 -8.65 1.43 3.17
C LEU A 13 -7.92 2.42 2.24
N ASN A 14 -7.41 1.94 1.12
CA ASN A 14 -6.76 2.80 0.12
C ASN A 14 -7.78 3.76 -0.51
N SER A 15 -8.95 3.29 -0.92
CA SER A 15 -10.00 4.14 -1.47
C SER A 15 -10.56 5.13 -0.44
N GLY A 16 -10.61 4.76 0.84
CA GLY A 16 -11.02 5.64 1.94
C GLY A 16 -10.04 6.78 2.18
N VAL A 17 -8.73 6.49 2.14
CA VAL A 17 -7.69 7.52 2.27
C VAL A 17 -7.66 8.42 1.04
N ASP A 18 -7.73 7.86 -0.16
CA ASP A 18 -7.74 8.63 -1.40
C ASP A 18 -8.99 9.50 -1.50
N ARG A 19 -10.18 8.94 -1.20
CA ARG A 19 -11.42 9.72 -1.15
C ARG A 19 -11.33 10.88 -0.14
N ARG A 20 -10.72 10.66 1.02
CA ARG A 20 -10.53 11.71 2.01
C ARG A 20 -9.54 12.77 1.55
N ARG A 21 -8.52 12.41 0.79
CA ARG A 21 -7.59 13.37 0.17
C ARG A 21 -8.30 14.20 -0.91
N ASP A 22 -9.13 13.58 -1.74
CA ASP A 22 -9.92 14.26 -2.76
C ASP A 22 -10.92 15.24 -2.13
N GLU A 23 -11.66 14.83 -1.09
CA GLU A 23 -12.55 15.70 -0.31
C GLU A 23 -11.80 16.92 0.28
N LEU A 24 -10.60 16.72 0.81
CA LEU A 24 -9.76 17.79 1.37
C LEU A 24 -9.18 18.70 0.27
N PHE A 25 -8.91 18.15 -0.90
CA PHE A 25 -8.48 18.93 -2.06
C PHE A 25 -9.62 19.81 -2.58
N ASP A 26 -10.83 19.28 -2.68
CA ASP A 26 -12.02 20.03 -3.07
C ASP A 26 -12.36 21.11 -2.02
N GLU A 27 -12.25 20.78 -0.72
CA GLU A 27 -12.36 21.76 0.37
C GLU A 27 -11.33 22.89 0.21
N TYR A 28 -10.06 22.56 -0.07
CA TYR A 28 -9.02 23.54 -0.33
C TYR A 28 -9.37 24.50 -1.48
N LEU A 29 -9.82 23.97 -2.61
CA LEU A 29 -10.22 24.78 -3.77
C LEU A 29 -11.39 25.70 -3.42
N SER A 30 -12.40 25.17 -2.71
CA SER A 30 -13.56 25.96 -2.29
C SER A 30 -13.18 27.09 -1.35
N LEU A 31 -12.30 26.83 -0.36
CA LEU A 31 -11.83 27.81 0.61
C LEU A 31 -10.95 28.87 -0.03
N LYS A 32 -10.10 28.50 -1.00
CA LYS A 32 -9.18 29.44 -1.66
C LYS A 32 -9.90 30.57 -2.39
N HIS A 33 -11.08 30.26 -2.95
CA HIS A 33 -11.88 31.21 -3.73
C HIS A 33 -13.02 31.86 -2.92
N LYS A 34 -13.29 31.41 -1.69
CA LYS A 34 -14.39 31.92 -0.85
C LYS A 34 -14.05 33.32 -0.32
N LYS A 35 -14.97 34.28 -0.50
CA LYS A 35 -14.87 35.59 0.16
C LYS A 35 -15.17 35.45 1.66
N SER A 36 -14.28 35.94 2.52
CA SER A 36 -14.48 35.90 3.98
C SER A 36 -15.51 36.93 4.42
N SER A 37 -16.56 36.48 5.08
CA SER A 37 -17.43 37.35 5.89
C SER A 37 -17.47 36.80 7.30
N VAL A 38 -16.54 37.23 8.16
CA VAL A 38 -16.54 36.87 9.58
C VAL A 38 -17.44 37.85 10.30
N ARG A 39 -18.45 37.35 11.01
CA ARG A 39 -19.41 38.20 11.78
C ARG A 39 -19.48 37.82 13.24
N SER A 40 -18.91 36.67 13.68
CA SER A 40 -18.96 36.19 15.03
C SER A 40 -17.69 35.44 15.45
N LEU A 41 -17.51 35.20 16.76
CA LEU A 41 -16.44 34.33 17.30
C LEU A 41 -16.59 32.87 16.86
N GLU A 42 -17.80 32.43 16.55
CA GLU A 42 -18.05 31.06 16.04
C GLU A 42 -17.44 30.85 14.66
N ASP A 43 -17.25 31.93 13.88
CA ASP A 43 -16.61 31.90 12.58
C ASP A 43 -15.05 31.78 12.67
N TYR A 44 -14.47 31.83 13.87
CA TYR A 44 -13.01 31.88 14.05
C TYR A 44 -12.29 30.64 13.50
N GLU A 45 -12.83 29.44 13.73
CA GLU A 45 -12.23 28.21 13.20
C GLU A 45 -12.35 28.14 11.66
N ALA A 46 -13.47 28.63 11.11
CA ALA A 46 -13.66 28.73 9.67
C ALA A 46 -12.66 29.72 9.05
N LEU A 47 -12.41 30.86 9.73
CA LEU A 47 -11.42 31.85 9.31
C LEU A 47 -9.99 31.28 9.33
N LYS A 48 -9.65 30.54 10.38
CA LYS A 48 -8.34 29.87 10.52
C LYS A 48 -8.10 28.85 9.39
N ARG A 49 -9.11 28.05 9.05
CA ARG A 49 -9.06 27.12 7.90
C ARG A 49 -8.88 27.86 6.57
N LEU A 50 -9.64 28.94 6.37
CA LEU A 50 -9.56 29.76 5.17
C LEU A 50 -8.17 30.42 5.01
N ASN A 51 -7.60 30.96 6.08
CA ASN A 51 -6.27 31.52 6.10
C ASN A 51 -5.19 30.44 5.83
N THR A 52 -5.38 29.24 6.37
CA THR A 52 -4.49 28.10 6.10
C THR A 52 -4.53 27.71 4.63
N ALA A 53 -5.72 27.62 4.02
CA ALA A 53 -5.86 27.32 2.59
C ALA A 53 -5.25 28.40 1.70
N ARG A 54 -5.31 29.68 2.10
CA ARG A 54 -4.72 30.80 1.34
C ARG A 54 -3.20 30.89 1.45
N SER A 55 -2.66 30.54 2.60
CA SER A 55 -1.21 30.66 2.91
C SER A 55 -0.39 29.41 2.53
N LYS A 56 -1.05 28.30 2.19
CA LYS A 56 -0.40 27.02 1.95
C LYS A 56 -0.69 26.49 0.55
N THR A 57 0.14 25.56 0.08
CA THR A 57 -0.14 24.76 -1.13
C THR A 57 -1.23 23.73 -0.84
N ALA A 58 -1.87 23.23 -1.90
CA ALA A 58 -2.89 22.18 -1.77
C ALA A 58 -2.35 20.95 -1.02
N SER A 59 -1.12 20.52 -1.36
CA SER A 59 -0.47 19.38 -0.72
C SER A 59 -0.20 19.60 0.78
N GLU A 60 0.23 20.80 1.17
CA GLU A 60 0.45 21.13 2.58
C GLU A 60 -0.86 21.24 3.37
N PHE A 61 -1.92 21.82 2.75
CA PHE A 61 -3.24 21.90 3.36
C PHE A 61 -3.81 20.51 3.61
N THR A 62 -3.82 19.64 2.59
CA THR A 62 -4.30 18.27 2.67
C THR A 62 -3.53 17.49 3.74
N ARG A 63 -2.19 17.53 3.72
CA ARG A 63 -1.34 16.84 4.70
C ARG A 63 -1.62 17.29 6.14
N ARG A 64 -1.87 18.57 6.40
CA ARG A 64 -2.18 19.10 7.74
C ARG A 64 -3.59 18.79 8.20
N SER A 65 -4.53 18.64 7.27
CA SER A 65 -5.95 18.39 7.57
C SER A 65 -6.26 16.90 7.75
N LEU A 66 -5.35 16.01 7.34
CA LEU A 66 -5.47 14.59 7.64
C LEU A 66 -5.24 14.31 9.14
N PRO A 67 -5.98 13.37 9.74
CA PRO A 67 -5.74 12.92 11.12
C PRO A 67 -4.28 12.49 11.32
N ALA A 68 -3.74 12.68 12.53
CA ALA A 68 -2.32 12.44 12.82
C ALA A 68 -1.84 11.03 12.43
N GLY A 69 -2.68 10.01 12.63
CA GLY A 69 -2.38 8.62 12.23
C GLY A 69 -2.38 8.37 10.72
N LEU A 70 -2.99 9.25 9.92
CA LEU A 70 -2.97 9.22 8.45
C LEU A 70 -1.94 10.19 7.85
N ARG A 71 -1.41 11.13 8.64
CA ARG A 71 -0.43 12.13 8.18
C ARG A 71 0.95 11.56 7.95
N GLU A 72 1.33 10.55 8.71
CA GLU A 72 2.72 10.06 8.77
C GLU A 72 2.94 8.78 7.98
N ARG A 73 1.88 8.14 7.46
CA ARG A 73 2.00 6.86 6.77
C ARG A 73 1.75 7.03 5.28
N SER A 74 2.70 6.60 4.48
CA SER A 74 2.47 6.35 3.07
C SER A 74 1.39 5.26 2.92
N ASN A 75 0.70 5.18 1.76
CA ASN A 75 -0.27 4.12 1.51
C ASN A 75 0.33 2.73 1.78
N GLY A 76 1.61 2.54 1.42
CA GLY A 76 2.35 1.30 1.68
C GLY A 76 2.58 1.00 3.16
N GLU A 77 2.88 2.00 4.01
CA GLU A 77 3.02 1.79 5.46
C GLU A 77 1.68 1.40 6.11
N SER A 78 0.59 2.01 5.67
CA SER A 78 -0.75 1.68 6.16
C SER A 78 -1.15 0.26 5.76
N ALA A 79 -0.89 -0.16 4.53
CA ALA A 79 -1.13 -1.52 4.06
C ALA A 79 -0.29 -2.54 4.84
N PHE A 80 1.01 -2.29 5.04
CA PHE A 80 1.87 -3.17 5.81
C PHE A 80 1.41 -3.33 7.27
N MET A 81 1.04 -2.22 7.94
CA MET A 81 0.50 -2.28 9.31
C MET A 81 -0.82 -3.04 9.39
N TYR A 82 -1.64 -2.96 8.34
CA TYR A 82 -2.87 -3.73 8.26
C TYR A 82 -2.56 -5.24 8.24
N PHE A 83 -1.66 -5.71 7.38
CA PHE A 83 -1.22 -7.10 7.36
C PHE A 83 -0.73 -7.55 8.74
N LYS A 84 0.16 -6.77 9.36
CA LYS A 84 0.71 -7.07 10.68
C LYS A 84 -0.33 -7.22 11.77
N ASN A 85 -1.44 -6.48 11.69
CA ASN A 85 -2.51 -6.51 12.69
C ASN A 85 -3.57 -7.59 12.42
N LYS A 86 -3.63 -8.12 11.19
CA LYS A 86 -4.65 -9.08 10.77
C LYS A 86 -4.15 -10.52 10.69
N ILE A 87 -2.85 -10.74 10.68
CA ILE A 87 -2.29 -12.10 10.69
C ILE A 87 -2.45 -12.68 12.09
N GLU A 88 -3.23 -13.75 12.17
CA GLU A 88 -3.49 -14.54 13.37
C GLU A 88 -2.82 -15.92 13.25
N GLU A 89 -2.54 -16.57 14.36
CA GLU A 89 -1.93 -17.90 14.38
C GLU A 89 -2.88 -18.99 13.83
N ASN A 90 -2.29 -20.02 13.22
CA ASN A 90 -3.00 -21.21 12.71
C ASN A 90 -4.09 -20.89 11.66
N ALA A 91 -3.87 -19.88 10.82
CA ALA A 91 -4.82 -19.41 9.83
C ALA A 91 -4.35 -19.65 8.38
N LEU A 92 -5.30 -19.73 7.46
CA LEU A 92 -5.07 -19.76 6.01
C LEU A 92 -5.40 -18.39 5.41
N TYR A 93 -4.45 -17.84 4.66
CA TYR A 93 -4.58 -16.57 3.97
C TYR A 93 -4.52 -16.74 2.46
N LEU A 94 -5.46 -16.13 1.78
CA LEU A 94 -5.47 -15.97 0.32
C LEU A 94 -5.19 -14.51 -0.01
N LEU A 95 -4.10 -14.23 -0.69
CA LEU A 95 -3.65 -12.88 -1.01
C LEU A 95 -3.55 -12.71 -2.53
N ASP A 96 -4.11 -11.62 -3.04
CA ASP A 96 -4.07 -11.26 -4.45
C ASP A 96 -3.32 -9.93 -4.60
N GLU A 97 -2.16 -9.98 -5.24
CA GLU A 97 -1.25 -8.86 -5.43
C GLU A 97 -1.02 -8.04 -4.13
N PRO A 98 -0.62 -8.68 -3.01
CA PRO A 98 -0.46 -7.98 -1.74
C PRO A 98 0.63 -6.91 -1.78
N GLU A 99 1.50 -6.95 -2.78
CA GLU A 99 2.54 -5.96 -3.05
C GLU A 99 2.01 -4.64 -3.62
N ASN A 100 0.78 -4.58 -4.09
CA ASN A 100 0.21 -3.37 -4.68
C ASN A 100 0.31 -2.18 -3.71
N SER A 101 0.82 -1.07 -4.23
CA SER A 101 1.10 0.16 -3.46
C SER A 101 2.24 0.06 -2.42
N LEU A 102 2.97 -1.05 -2.35
CA LEU A 102 4.14 -1.21 -1.49
C LEU A 102 5.43 -0.82 -2.22
N SER A 103 6.29 -0.04 -1.56
CA SER A 103 7.66 0.13 -2.04
C SER A 103 8.44 -1.19 -1.96
N PRO A 104 9.53 -1.37 -2.73
CA PRO A 104 10.34 -2.59 -2.68
C PRO A 104 10.79 -2.97 -1.26
N GLU A 105 11.15 -1.98 -0.42
CA GLU A 105 11.53 -2.21 0.97
C GLU A 105 10.35 -2.78 1.78
N LYS A 106 9.14 -2.27 1.55
CA LYS A 106 7.94 -2.76 2.23
C LYS A 106 7.48 -4.11 1.72
N GLN A 107 7.74 -4.44 0.47
CA GLN A 107 7.53 -5.79 -0.05
C GLN A 107 8.47 -6.79 0.62
N ILE A 108 9.74 -6.43 0.85
CA ILE A 108 10.70 -7.26 1.58
C ILE A 108 10.24 -7.48 3.04
N GLU A 109 9.78 -6.42 3.71
CA GLU A 109 9.26 -6.54 5.08
C GLU A 109 7.99 -7.42 5.13
N LEU A 110 7.09 -7.30 4.15
CA LEU A 110 5.89 -8.14 4.05
C LEU A 110 6.25 -9.60 3.80
N LEU A 111 7.19 -9.85 2.89
CA LEU A 111 7.70 -11.20 2.62
C LEU A 111 8.25 -11.84 3.89
N GLN A 112 9.07 -11.12 4.65
CA GLN A 112 9.62 -11.60 5.92
C GLN A 112 8.50 -11.92 6.93
N LEU A 113 7.48 -11.07 7.04
CA LEU A 113 6.33 -11.31 7.92
C LEU A 113 5.56 -12.58 7.52
N ILE A 114 5.35 -12.81 6.23
CA ILE A 114 4.70 -14.01 5.69
C ILE A 114 5.53 -15.26 5.99
N GLU A 115 6.84 -15.23 5.71
CA GLU A 115 7.75 -16.35 5.99
C GLU A 115 7.79 -16.71 7.48
N ASP A 116 7.88 -15.70 8.36
CA ASP A 116 7.88 -15.88 9.81
C ASP A 116 6.54 -16.43 10.32
N SER A 117 5.44 -15.92 9.78
CA SER A 117 4.09 -16.38 10.14
C SER A 117 3.86 -17.84 9.72
N ALA A 118 4.30 -18.20 8.53
CA ALA A 118 4.22 -19.60 8.08
C ALA A 118 5.11 -20.53 8.91
N ARG A 119 6.30 -20.06 9.30
CA ARG A 119 7.29 -20.88 10.01
C ARG A 119 6.98 -21.07 11.49
N TYR A 120 6.55 -20.01 12.17
CA TYR A 120 6.47 -19.97 13.63
C TYR A 120 5.04 -19.95 14.19
N PHE A 121 4.06 -19.48 13.38
CA PHE A 121 2.69 -19.29 13.85
C PHE A 121 1.68 -20.23 13.17
N GLY A 122 2.15 -21.24 12.42
CA GLY A 122 1.28 -22.24 11.81
C GLY A 122 0.39 -21.70 10.68
N CYS A 123 0.72 -20.54 10.13
CA CYS A 123 -0.03 -19.95 9.05
C CYS A 123 0.27 -20.62 7.70
N GLN A 124 -0.72 -20.64 6.82
CA GLN A 124 -0.57 -21.05 5.43
C GLN A 124 -0.99 -19.87 4.53
N PHE A 125 -0.20 -19.63 3.47
CA PHE A 125 -0.48 -18.56 2.50
C PHE A 125 -0.63 -19.13 1.10
N ILE A 126 -1.63 -18.64 0.37
CA ILE A 126 -1.78 -18.83 -1.08
C ILE A 126 -1.77 -17.41 -1.67
N ILE A 127 -0.78 -17.12 -2.50
CA ILE A 127 -0.52 -15.75 -2.96
C ILE A 127 -0.49 -15.73 -4.49
N ALA A 128 -1.33 -14.90 -5.10
CA ALA A 128 -1.19 -14.51 -6.50
C ALA A 128 -0.37 -13.21 -6.56
N THR A 129 0.71 -13.20 -7.34
CA THR A 129 1.64 -12.05 -7.38
C THR A 129 2.42 -12.00 -8.68
N HIS A 130 2.77 -10.80 -9.10
CA HIS A 130 3.73 -10.51 -10.16
C HIS A 130 5.08 -9.97 -9.65
N SER A 131 5.22 -9.78 -8.35
CA SER A 131 6.44 -9.26 -7.74
C SER A 131 7.55 -10.30 -7.67
N ALA A 132 8.70 -9.99 -8.26
CA ALA A 132 9.89 -10.83 -8.11
C ALA A 132 10.33 -11.00 -6.65
N ILE A 133 10.06 -9.99 -5.80
CA ILE A 133 10.34 -10.04 -4.36
C ILE A 133 9.43 -11.08 -3.69
N MET A 134 8.12 -11.03 -3.94
CA MET A 134 7.18 -11.99 -3.34
C MET A 134 7.41 -13.41 -3.86
N LEU A 135 7.73 -13.57 -5.15
CA LEU A 135 8.07 -14.84 -5.76
C LEU A 135 9.36 -15.46 -5.18
N SER A 136 10.26 -14.67 -4.58
CA SER A 136 11.50 -15.18 -3.95
C SER A 136 11.28 -15.84 -2.58
N ALA A 137 10.03 -15.98 -2.11
CA ALA A 137 9.68 -16.57 -0.83
C ALA A 137 10.34 -17.94 -0.61
N ARG A 138 11.00 -18.09 0.55
CA ARG A 138 11.68 -19.34 0.91
C ARG A 138 10.68 -20.44 1.20
N ASN A 139 10.97 -21.64 0.70
CA ASN A 139 10.13 -22.82 0.86
C ASN A 139 8.71 -22.69 0.26
N ALA A 140 8.48 -21.70 -0.60
CA ALA A 140 7.25 -21.57 -1.36
C ALA A 140 7.23 -22.55 -2.53
N LYS A 141 6.04 -23.05 -2.85
CA LYS A 141 5.77 -23.83 -4.05
C LYS A 141 5.13 -22.90 -5.07
N ILE A 142 5.82 -22.65 -6.17
CA ILE A 142 5.41 -21.67 -7.17
C ILE A 142 4.81 -22.40 -8.35
N TYR A 143 3.62 -21.96 -8.77
CA TYR A 143 2.94 -22.42 -9.98
C TYR A 143 2.96 -21.29 -11.01
N ASP A 144 3.53 -21.57 -12.17
CA ASP A 144 3.48 -20.66 -13.30
C ASP A 144 2.22 -20.95 -14.14
N PHE A 145 1.30 -19.98 -14.15
CA PHE A 145 0.05 -20.06 -14.92
C PHE A 145 0.18 -19.54 -16.35
N ASP A 146 1.28 -18.86 -16.67
CA ASP A 146 1.56 -18.37 -18.03
C ASP A 146 2.17 -19.47 -18.90
N SER A 147 2.66 -20.56 -18.31
CA SER A 147 3.19 -21.71 -19.01
C SER A 147 2.15 -22.81 -19.22
N PHE A 148 2.26 -23.56 -20.31
CA PHE A 148 1.41 -24.73 -20.55
C PHE A 148 2.28 -25.98 -20.82
N PRO A 149 2.05 -27.09 -20.10
CA PRO A 149 1.09 -27.23 -18.99
C PRO A 149 1.52 -26.45 -17.76
N VAL A 150 0.53 -25.99 -16.96
CA VAL A 150 0.79 -25.35 -15.68
C VAL A 150 1.64 -26.29 -14.81
N GLY A 151 2.73 -25.78 -14.30
CA GLY A 151 3.68 -26.59 -13.56
C GLY A 151 4.32 -25.85 -12.39
N VAL A 152 5.01 -26.62 -11.56
CA VAL A 152 5.85 -26.06 -10.49
C VAL A 152 7.18 -25.66 -11.09
N CYS A 153 7.60 -24.42 -10.80
CA CYS A 153 8.88 -23.89 -11.28
C CYS A 153 9.66 -23.23 -10.13
N ALA A 154 10.93 -22.97 -10.37
CA ALA A 154 11.71 -22.12 -9.51
C ALA A 154 11.45 -20.64 -9.86
N TRP A 155 11.42 -19.76 -8.87
CA TRP A 155 11.09 -18.34 -9.08
C TRP A 155 12.02 -17.64 -10.07
N GLN A 156 13.31 -18.04 -10.09
CA GLN A 156 14.31 -17.50 -11.02
C GLN A 156 14.11 -17.94 -12.48
N ASP A 157 13.26 -18.93 -12.74
CA ASP A 157 12.97 -19.43 -14.09
C ASP A 157 11.73 -18.75 -14.70
N ILE A 158 10.99 -17.98 -13.91
CA ILE A 158 9.81 -17.24 -14.36
C ILE A 158 10.25 -16.14 -15.35
N PRO A 159 9.65 -16.05 -16.54
CA PRO A 159 10.08 -15.14 -17.61
C PRO A 159 10.13 -13.67 -17.18
N SER A 160 9.15 -13.19 -16.41
CA SER A 160 9.10 -11.81 -15.90
C SER A 160 10.25 -11.52 -14.93
N VAL A 161 10.59 -12.44 -14.05
CA VAL A 161 11.72 -12.33 -13.12
C VAL A 161 13.05 -12.32 -13.88
N ARG A 162 13.20 -13.22 -14.87
CA ARG A 162 14.38 -13.27 -15.75
C ARG A 162 14.58 -11.95 -16.49
N CYS A 163 13.50 -11.39 -17.03
CA CYS A 163 13.54 -10.10 -17.72
C CYS A 163 14.05 -8.97 -16.80
N GLN A 164 13.55 -8.88 -15.57
CA GLN A 164 14.01 -7.90 -14.58
C GLN A 164 15.48 -8.11 -14.21
N TYR A 165 15.89 -9.36 -13.97
CA TYR A 165 17.28 -9.68 -13.68
C TYR A 165 18.23 -9.28 -14.82
N GLU A 166 17.87 -9.58 -16.06
CA GLU A 166 18.68 -9.22 -17.22
C GLU A 166 18.74 -7.71 -17.44
N PHE A 167 17.66 -7.00 -17.15
CA PHE A 167 17.64 -5.54 -17.19
C PHE A 167 18.66 -4.96 -16.20
N PHE A 168 18.58 -5.32 -14.92
CA PHE A 168 19.52 -4.81 -13.91
C PHE A 168 20.96 -5.23 -14.21
N ARG A 169 21.18 -6.43 -14.65
CA ARG A 169 22.52 -6.92 -15.02
C ARG A 169 23.15 -6.11 -16.16
N LYS A 170 22.35 -5.63 -17.13
CA LYS A 170 22.85 -4.77 -18.21
C LYS A 170 23.28 -3.38 -17.72
N HIS A 171 22.68 -2.91 -16.63
CA HIS A 171 22.92 -1.61 -16.04
C HIS A 171 23.79 -1.68 -14.77
N ASP A 172 24.41 -2.81 -14.50
CA ASP A 172 25.17 -3.07 -13.26
C ASP A 172 26.24 -1.99 -13.01
N ALA A 173 26.97 -1.58 -14.06
CA ALA A 173 27.98 -0.52 -13.97
C ALA A 173 27.43 0.88 -13.62
N GLU A 174 26.12 1.09 -13.63
CA GLU A 174 25.50 2.36 -13.23
C GLU A 174 25.25 2.40 -11.72
N PHE A 175 25.39 1.26 -11.01
CA PHE A 175 25.18 1.12 -9.56
C PHE A 175 26.49 1.07 -8.75
N GLU A 176 27.66 1.00 -9.42
CA GLU A 176 28.98 1.09 -8.83
C GLU A 176 29.50 2.55 -8.79
#